data_d82731221bc37e44fc4e5c5fd456c0e8
#
_entry.id   d82731221bc37e44fc4e5c5fd456c0e8
#
_cell.length_a   1.000
_cell.length_b   1.000
_cell.length_c   1.000
_cell.angle_alpha   90.00
_cell.angle_beta   90.00
_cell.angle_gamma   90.00
#
_symmetry.space_group_name_H-M   'P 1'
#
loop_
_entity.id
_entity.type
_entity.pdbx_description
1 polymer ?
#
loop_
_entity_poly.entity_id
_entity_poly.type
_entity_poly.pdbx_seq_one_letter_code
_entity_poly.pdbx_strand_id
1 'polypeptide(L)'
;EICACLVGSEMCIRDSRWFADDDNFSDNLVEDYKIREFLKKKLYHAGISKIEIERSADRVKVLVYTAKPGVVIGKGGAEIEKLKGELAKYSTKKVLVDIKEVKRPDSDAQLVAENIAQQLENRISFRRAMKSCMGRAMKAGAKGIKTSCSGRLGGADMARTEFYSEGNIPLQTLRADIDYGFAEANTTYGKIGVKTWVYHGEVLPTKGGKTAKASSKEGSDK
;
A
#
# COMPACT_ATOMS: atom_id res chain seq x y z
N GLU A 1 9.05 1.65 24.48
CA GLU A 1 7.74 2.27 24.11
C GLU A 1 7.62 2.62 22.62
N ILE A 2 8.72 2.61 21.89
CA ILE A 2 8.74 2.88 20.44
C ILE A 2 8.22 1.68 19.62
N CYS A 3 8.32 0.46 20.13
CA CYS A 3 7.95 -0.74 19.38
C CYS A 3 6.44 -0.95 19.15
N ALA A 4 5.59 -0.52 20.05
CA ALA A 4 4.14 -0.67 19.89
C ALA A 4 3.56 0.30 18.84
N CYS A 5 4.21 1.42 18.63
CA CYS A 5 3.87 2.41 17.60
C CYS A 5 4.34 2.02 16.19
N LEU A 6 5.28 1.08 16.04
CA LEU A 6 5.97 0.85 14.77
C LEU A 6 5.05 0.34 13.65
N VAL A 7 4.05 -0.47 13.95
CA VAL A 7 3.15 -0.98 12.91
C VAL A 7 2.19 0.11 12.40
N GLY A 8 1.75 1.00 13.26
CA GLY A 8 0.98 2.19 12.86
C GLY A 8 1.87 3.35 12.38
N SER A 9 3.07 3.49 12.94
CA SER A 9 4.01 4.57 12.64
C SER A 9 4.79 4.36 11.35
N GLU A 10 5.02 3.13 10.86
CA GLU A 10 5.62 2.93 9.54
C GLU A 10 4.81 3.64 8.45
N MET A 11 3.50 3.52 8.46
CA MET A 11 2.65 4.26 7.53
C MET A 11 2.68 5.76 7.80
N CYS A 12 2.70 6.17 9.05
CA CYS A 12 2.76 7.58 9.42
C CYS A 12 4.09 8.23 9.03
N ILE A 13 5.22 7.60 9.32
CA ILE A 13 6.56 8.11 9.00
C ILE A 13 6.80 8.06 7.49
N ARG A 14 6.42 6.97 6.82
CA ARG A 14 6.61 6.82 5.38
C ARG A 14 5.78 7.79 4.56
N ASP A 15 4.54 7.99 4.98
CA ASP A 15 3.52 8.66 4.19
C ASP A 15 3.22 10.09 4.67
N SER A 16 3.78 10.55 5.81
CA SER A 16 3.70 11.92 6.30
C SER A 16 4.96 12.69 5.93
N ARG A 17 4.79 13.83 5.24
CA ARG A 17 5.88 14.71 4.80
C ARG A 17 5.66 16.11 5.34
N TRP A 18 5.85 16.26 6.65
CA TRP A 18 5.72 17.53 7.32
C TRP A 18 6.58 17.56 8.59
N PHE A 19 6.86 18.77 9.04
CA PHE A 19 7.49 19.06 10.32
C PHE A 19 6.54 19.90 11.15
N ALA A 20 6.48 19.67 12.45
CA ALA A 20 5.74 20.49 13.39
C ALA A 20 6.52 20.59 14.70
N ASP A 21 6.30 21.66 15.44
CA ASP A 21 6.80 21.85 16.80
C ASP A 21 6.09 20.87 17.76
N ASP A 22 6.71 20.59 18.90
CA ASP A 22 6.27 19.56 19.85
C ASP A 22 4.82 19.76 20.31
N ASP A 23 4.38 21.01 20.49
CA ASP A 23 3.04 21.35 20.96
C ASP A 23 1.91 20.89 20.01
N ASN A 24 2.15 20.96 18.70
CA ASN A 24 1.13 20.67 17.68
C ASN A 24 1.35 19.29 17.02
N PHE A 25 2.42 18.58 17.37
CA PHE A 25 2.78 17.34 16.71
C PHE A 25 1.74 16.24 16.95
N SER A 26 1.31 16.06 18.19
CA SER A 26 0.35 15.03 18.58
C SER A 26 -1.00 15.19 17.89
N ASP A 27 -1.52 16.42 17.85
CA ASP A 27 -2.83 16.71 17.28
C ASP A 27 -2.82 16.51 15.75
N ASN A 28 -1.77 16.97 15.09
CA ASN A 28 -1.58 16.78 13.66
C ASN A 28 -1.48 15.29 13.29
N LEU A 29 -0.82 14.48 14.12
CA LEU A 29 -0.69 13.05 13.89
C LEU A 29 -2.04 12.31 14.03
N VAL A 30 -2.83 12.68 15.04
CA VAL A 30 -4.18 12.13 15.25
C VAL A 30 -5.13 12.51 14.11
N GLU A 31 -5.06 13.75 13.62
CA GLU A 31 -5.81 14.19 12.44
C GLU A 31 -5.44 13.37 11.20
N ASP A 32 -4.14 13.21 10.93
CA ASP A 32 -3.64 12.43 9.79
C ASP A 32 -4.09 10.96 9.85
N TYR A 33 -4.07 10.37 11.03
CA TYR A 33 -4.57 9.01 11.23
C TYR A 33 -6.06 8.89 10.91
N LYS A 34 -6.89 9.80 11.42
CA LYS A 34 -8.33 9.83 11.13
C LYS A 34 -8.61 10.03 9.64
N ILE A 35 -7.88 10.91 8.97
CA ILE A 35 -7.99 11.15 7.52
C ILE A 35 -7.66 9.88 6.74
N ARG A 36 -6.57 9.17 7.07
CA ARG A 36 -6.18 7.92 6.40
C ARG A 36 -7.20 6.81 6.62
N GLU A 37 -7.67 6.64 7.85
CA GLU A 37 -8.66 5.61 8.16
C GLU A 37 -9.97 5.85 7.41
N PHE A 38 -10.44 7.09 7.40
CA PHE A 38 -11.64 7.49 6.67
C PHE A 38 -11.51 7.23 5.16
N LEU A 39 -10.40 7.66 4.56
CA LEU A 39 -10.15 7.46 3.13
C LEU A 39 -10.04 5.98 2.77
N LYS A 40 -9.33 5.18 3.56
CA LYS A 40 -9.23 3.73 3.33
C LYS A 40 -10.59 3.04 3.39
N LYS A 41 -11.43 3.38 4.38
CA LYS A 41 -12.77 2.80 4.50
C LYS A 41 -13.67 3.18 3.32
N LYS A 42 -13.67 4.45 2.93
CA LYS A 42 -14.55 4.96 1.89
C LYS A 42 -14.14 4.54 0.47
N LEU A 43 -12.85 4.52 0.21
CA LEU A 43 -12.28 4.26 -1.11
C LEU A 43 -11.69 2.84 -1.26
N TYR A 44 -12.09 1.89 -0.42
CA TYR A 44 -11.57 0.52 -0.47
C TYR A 44 -11.71 -0.13 -1.85
N HIS A 45 -12.84 0.11 -2.54
CA HIS A 45 -13.08 -0.43 -3.88
C HIS A 45 -12.26 0.23 -5.01
N ALA A 46 -11.70 1.40 -4.74
CA ALA A 46 -10.85 2.10 -5.70
C ALA A 46 -9.41 1.55 -5.75
N GLY A 47 -9.02 0.73 -4.76
CA GLY A 47 -7.67 0.18 -4.62
C GLY A 47 -6.65 1.29 -4.33
N ILE A 48 -6.49 1.61 -3.06
CA ILE A 48 -5.52 2.63 -2.61
C ILE A 48 -4.19 1.96 -2.31
N SER A 49 -3.12 2.38 -3.00
CA SER A 49 -1.76 1.93 -2.71
C SER A 49 -1.22 2.63 -1.47
N LYS A 50 -1.16 3.95 -1.48
CA LYS A 50 -0.69 4.77 -0.36
C LYS A 50 -1.37 6.13 -0.33
N ILE A 51 -1.35 6.76 0.86
CA ILE A 51 -1.88 8.10 1.09
C ILE A 51 -0.76 8.93 1.69
N GLU A 52 -0.22 9.87 0.94
CA GLU A 52 0.79 10.81 1.43
C GLU A 52 0.11 12.10 1.89
N ILE A 53 0.53 12.64 3.04
CA ILE A 53 -0.01 13.88 3.59
C ILE A 53 1.14 14.87 3.73
N GLU A 54 0.99 16.02 3.07
CA GLU A 54 1.88 17.17 3.15
C GLU A 54 1.16 18.28 3.92
N ARG A 55 1.76 18.80 5.00
CA ARG A 55 1.21 19.92 5.76
C ARG A 55 2.07 21.15 5.54
N SER A 56 1.39 22.25 5.22
CA SER A 56 1.94 23.61 5.21
C SER A 56 1.27 24.43 6.32
N ALA A 57 1.72 25.69 6.51
CA ALA A 57 1.15 26.56 7.54
C ALA A 57 -0.39 26.66 7.46
N ASP A 58 -0.95 26.85 6.25
CA ASP A 58 -2.39 27.09 6.05
C ASP A 58 -3.16 25.96 5.37
N ARG A 59 -2.47 24.92 4.88
CA ARG A 59 -3.09 23.89 4.02
C ARG A 59 -2.61 22.50 4.38
N VAL A 60 -3.51 21.53 4.24
CA VAL A 60 -3.20 20.11 4.29
C VAL A 60 -3.43 19.54 2.90
N LYS A 61 -2.39 19.03 2.26
CA LYS A 61 -2.46 18.39 0.95
C LYS A 61 -2.40 16.89 1.11
N VAL A 62 -3.45 16.21 0.66
CA VAL A 62 -3.58 14.76 0.70
C VAL A 62 -3.40 14.21 -0.71
N LEU A 63 -2.33 13.45 -0.92
CA LEU A 63 -2.02 12.76 -2.16
C LEU A 63 -2.49 11.32 -2.06
N VAL A 64 -3.48 10.94 -2.87
CA VAL A 64 -4.03 9.58 -2.88
C VAL A 64 -3.54 8.85 -4.12
N TYR A 65 -2.77 7.78 -3.91
CA TYR A 65 -2.32 6.88 -4.99
C TYR A 65 -3.32 5.75 -5.15
N THR A 66 -3.97 5.67 -6.30
CA THR A 66 -5.04 4.70 -6.57
C THR A 66 -4.85 3.98 -7.90
N ALA A 67 -5.33 2.73 -7.95
CA ALA A 67 -5.38 1.95 -9.19
C ALA A 67 -6.49 2.42 -10.14
N LYS A 68 -7.58 3.00 -9.59
CA LYS A 68 -8.77 3.40 -10.36
C LYS A 68 -9.13 4.86 -10.07
N PRO A 69 -8.42 5.83 -10.65
CA PRO A 69 -8.67 7.25 -10.37
C PRO A 69 -10.07 7.70 -10.75
N GLY A 70 -10.67 7.12 -11.80
CA GLY A 70 -12.02 7.47 -12.24
C GLY A 70 -13.10 7.21 -11.20
N VAL A 71 -12.94 6.20 -10.35
CA VAL A 71 -13.88 5.89 -9.26
C VAL A 71 -13.81 6.95 -8.16
N VAL A 72 -12.61 7.46 -7.87
CA VAL A 72 -12.39 8.47 -6.82
C VAL A 72 -12.86 9.86 -7.28
N ILE A 73 -12.64 10.19 -8.54
CA ILE A 73 -13.04 11.48 -9.11
C ILE A 73 -14.56 11.54 -9.27
N GLY A 74 -15.15 10.42 -9.73
CA GLY A 74 -16.57 10.33 -10.02
C GLY A 74 -16.98 11.08 -11.29
N LYS A 75 -18.28 11.06 -11.60
CA LYS A 75 -18.84 11.76 -12.76
C LYS A 75 -18.74 13.29 -12.55
N GLY A 76 -18.00 13.96 -13.43
CA GLY A 76 -17.84 15.41 -13.37
C GLY A 76 -17.15 15.97 -12.13
N GLY A 77 -16.45 15.13 -11.36
CA GLY A 77 -15.75 15.58 -10.15
C GLY A 77 -16.64 15.70 -8.90
N ALA A 78 -17.88 15.25 -8.95
CA ALA A 78 -18.83 15.39 -7.83
C ALA A 78 -18.38 14.61 -6.57
N GLU A 79 -17.71 13.46 -6.75
CA GLU A 79 -17.30 12.63 -5.62
C GLU A 79 -16.07 13.21 -4.89
N ILE A 80 -15.14 13.80 -5.62
CA ILE A 80 -13.99 14.45 -5.00
C ILE A 80 -14.39 15.70 -4.22
N GLU A 81 -15.41 16.43 -4.65
CA GLU A 81 -15.93 17.60 -3.91
C GLU A 81 -16.61 17.18 -2.61
N LYS A 82 -17.41 16.10 -2.65
CA LYS A 82 -17.98 15.51 -1.44
C LYS A 82 -16.90 15.05 -0.48
N LEU A 83 -15.86 14.38 -0.99
CA LEU A 83 -14.70 13.95 -0.19
C LEU A 83 -14.00 15.13 0.49
N LYS A 84 -13.75 16.23 -0.25
CA LYS A 84 -13.16 17.45 0.33
C LYS A 84 -14.02 18.03 1.45
N GLY A 85 -15.34 18.07 1.26
CA GLY A 85 -16.29 18.55 2.27
C GLY A 85 -16.33 17.68 3.54
N GLU A 86 -16.19 16.35 3.39
CA GLU A 86 -16.13 15.44 4.52
C GLU A 86 -14.78 15.49 5.24
N LEU A 87 -13.68 15.60 4.50
CA LEU A 87 -12.33 15.73 5.06
C LEU A 87 -12.13 17.06 5.82
N ALA A 88 -12.81 18.12 5.40
CA ALA A 88 -12.79 19.41 6.12
C ALA A 88 -13.33 19.30 7.56
N LYS A 89 -14.08 18.24 7.89
CA LYS A 89 -14.53 17.99 9.27
C LYS A 89 -13.45 17.45 10.20
N TYR A 90 -12.40 16.86 9.62
CA TYR A 90 -11.30 16.24 10.37
C TYR A 90 -10.08 17.16 10.55
N SER A 91 -9.99 18.25 9.81
CA SER A 91 -8.88 19.21 9.89
C SER A 91 -9.38 20.61 10.05
N THR A 92 -8.67 21.38 10.88
CA THR A 92 -8.91 22.84 11.07
C THR A 92 -8.43 23.66 9.89
N LYS A 93 -7.53 23.10 9.05
CA LYS A 93 -6.91 23.78 7.90
C LYS A 93 -7.61 23.40 6.59
N LYS A 94 -7.40 24.20 5.55
CA LYS A 94 -7.94 23.93 4.21
C LYS A 94 -7.35 22.64 3.63
N VAL A 95 -8.20 21.63 3.35
CA VAL A 95 -7.77 20.35 2.78
C VAL A 95 -7.81 20.41 1.26
N LEU A 96 -6.70 20.04 0.62
CA LEU A 96 -6.58 19.82 -0.82
C LEU A 96 -6.37 18.32 -1.07
N VAL A 97 -7.11 17.76 -2.00
CA VAL A 97 -7.00 16.34 -2.38
C VAL A 97 -6.51 16.26 -3.82
N ASP A 98 -5.36 15.62 -4.01
CA ASP A 98 -4.80 15.32 -5.31
C ASP A 98 -4.79 13.79 -5.51
N ILE A 99 -5.19 13.34 -6.70
CA ILE A 99 -5.25 11.93 -7.05
C ILE A 99 -4.12 11.62 -8.01
N LYS A 100 -3.34 10.59 -7.68
CA LYS A 100 -2.28 10.06 -8.55
C LYS A 100 -2.59 8.62 -8.94
N GLU A 101 -2.46 8.33 -10.23
CA GLU A 101 -2.67 7.00 -10.77
C GLU A 101 -1.45 6.11 -10.56
N VAL A 102 -1.68 4.88 -10.12
CA VAL A 102 -0.69 3.80 -10.08
C VAL A 102 -0.70 3.08 -11.42
N LYS A 103 0.34 3.30 -12.25
CA LYS A 103 0.41 2.76 -13.61
C LYS A 103 0.40 1.23 -13.68
N ARG A 104 0.95 0.54 -12.67
CA ARG A 104 1.06 -0.93 -12.62
C ARG A 104 0.54 -1.45 -11.27
N PRO A 105 -0.78 -1.61 -11.12
CA PRO A 105 -1.38 -2.03 -9.85
C PRO A 105 -0.97 -3.44 -9.43
N ASP A 106 -0.74 -4.35 -10.37
CA ASP A 106 -0.30 -5.72 -10.08
C ASP A 106 1.18 -5.82 -9.65
N SER A 107 1.94 -4.74 -9.77
CA SER A 107 3.34 -4.65 -9.30
C SER A 107 3.45 -3.97 -7.92
N ASP A 108 2.40 -3.39 -7.40
CA ASP A 108 2.35 -2.73 -6.10
C ASP A 108 1.99 -3.75 -5.01
N ALA A 109 2.84 -3.85 -3.98
CA ALA A 109 2.68 -4.88 -2.95
C ALA A 109 1.40 -4.71 -2.13
N GLN A 110 0.99 -3.46 -1.83
CA GLN A 110 -0.22 -3.19 -1.06
C GLN A 110 -1.47 -3.61 -1.82
N LEU A 111 -1.55 -3.27 -3.11
CA LEU A 111 -2.68 -3.63 -3.97
C LEU A 111 -2.77 -5.15 -4.20
N VAL A 112 -1.63 -5.82 -4.32
CA VAL A 112 -1.58 -7.29 -4.40
C VAL A 112 -2.07 -7.93 -3.10
N ALA A 113 -1.66 -7.41 -1.93
CA ALA A 113 -2.13 -7.91 -0.63
C ALA A 113 -3.64 -7.74 -0.47
N GLU A 114 -4.18 -6.56 -0.79
CA GLU A 114 -5.62 -6.29 -0.74
C GLU A 114 -6.42 -7.18 -1.70
N ASN A 115 -5.89 -7.42 -2.90
CA ASN A 115 -6.51 -8.32 -3.87
C ASN A 115 -6.57 -9.77 -3.37
N ILE A 116 -5.51 -10.25 -2.74
CA ILE A 116 -5.51 -11.58 -2.10
C ILE A 116 -6.55 -11.61 -0.97
N ALA A 117 -6.56 -10.60 -0.10
CA ALA A 117 -7.52 -10.50 1.00
C ALA A 117 -8.97 -10.52 0.51
N GLN A 118 -9.29 -9.75 -0.53
CA GLN A 118 -10.61 -9.71 -1.14
C GLN A 118 -11.01 -11.07 -1.76
N GLN A 119 -10.08 -11.80 -2.38
CA GLN A 119 -10.35 -13.14 -2.89
C GLN A 119 -10.62 -14.13 -1.75
N LEU A 120 -9.94 -14.00 -0.60
CA LEU A 120 -10.20 -14.84 0.58
C LEU A 120 -11.58 -14.56 1.18
N GLU A 121 -12.01 -13.30 1.25
CA GLU A 121 -13.36 -12.90 1.67
C GLU A 121 -14.44 -13.49 0.75
N ASN A 122 -14.15 -13.56 -0.55
CA ASN A 122 -15.01 -14.21 -1.56
C ASN A 122 -14.93 -15.75 -1.54
N ARG A 123 -14.37 -16.35 -0.48
CA ARG A 123 -14.26 -17.81 -0.27
C ARG A 123 -13.46 -18.54 -1.35
N ILE A 124 -12.56 -17.88 -2.03
CA ILE A 124 -11.62 -18.52 -2.95
C ILE A 124 -10.53 -19.23 -2.13
N SER A 125 -10.10 -20.41 -2.56
CA SER A 125 -9.00 -21.12 -1.92
C SER A 125 -7.75 -20.27 -1.85
N PHE A 126 -7.15 -20.17 -0.66
CA PHE A 126 -5.96 -19.34 -0.42
C PHE A 126 -4.79 -19.69 -1.36
N ARG A 127 -4.60 -21.00 -1.68
CA ARG A 127 -3.56 -21.44 -2.63
C ARG A 127 -3.78 -20.87 -4.01
N ARG A 128 -5.03 -20.88 -4.48
CA ARG A 128 -5.39 -20.35 -5.81
C ARG A 128 -5.26 -18.82 -5.84
N ALA A 129 -5.73 -18.14 -4.79
CA ALA A 129 -5.63 -16.68 -4.66
C ALA A 129 -4.17 -16.22 -4.70
N MET A 130 -3.29 -16.83 -3.88
CA MET A 130 -1.88 -16.46 -3.82
C MET A 130 -1.18 -16.72 -5.17
N LYS A 131 -1.30 -17.91 -5.75
CA LYS A 131 -0.65 -18.24 -7.02
C LYS A 131 -1.14 -17.37 -8.18
N SER A 132 -2.44 -17.07 -8.24
CA SER A 132 -3.00 -16.20 -9.28
C SER A 132 -2.45 -14.77 -9.18
N CYS A 133 -2.37 -14.21 -7.99
CA CYS A 133 -1.83 -12.86 -7.78
C CYS A 133 -0.32 -12.81 -8.05
N MET A 134 0.44 -13.84 -7.62
CA MET A 134 1.88 -13.95 -7.91
C MET A 134 2.14 -13.99 -9.42
N GLY A 135 1.42 -14.84 -10.17
CA GLY A 135 1.58 -14.93 -11.61
C GLY A 135 1.25 -13.61 -12.35
N ARG A 136 0.29 -12.81 -11.84
CA ARG A 136 0.02 -11.48 -12.39
C ARG A 136 1.14 -10.49 -12.10
N ALA A 137 1.67 -10.48 -10.87
CA ALA A 137 2.77 -9.61 -10.49
C ALA A 137 4.05 -9.91 -11.29
N MET A 138 4.37 -11.18 -11.54
CA MET A 138 5.49 -11.58 -12.39
C MET A 138 5.30 -11.12 -13.84
N LYS A 139 4.09 -11.23 -14.38
CA LYS A 139 3.74 -10.70 -15.72
C LYS A 139 3.81 -9.19 -15.78
N ALA A 140 3.51 -8.48 -14.69
CA ALA A 140 3.64 -7.03 -14.59
C ALA A 140 5.10 -6.53 -14.53
N GLY A 141 6.08 -7.45 -14.45
CA GLY A 141 7.51 -7.15 -14.51
C GLY A 141 8.21 -7.12 -13.14
N ALA A 142 7.63 -7.70 -12.10
CA ALA A 142 8.32 -7.95 -10.86
C ALA A 142 9.43 -9.00 -11.06
N LYS A 143 10.60 -8.80 -10.46
CA LYS A 143 11.70 -9.77 -10.50
C LYS A 143 11.55 -10.91 -9.51
N GLY A 144 10.71 -10.72 -8.52
CA GLY A 144 10.33 -11.73 -7.55
C GLY A 144 9.21 -11.28 -6.65
N ILE A 145 8.45 -12.23 -6.16
CA ILE A 145 7.35 -12.00 -5.24
C ILE A 145 7.29 -13.08 -4.17
N LYS A 146 7.04 -12.67 -2.93
CA LYS A 146 6.73 -13.56 -1.81
C LYS A 146 5.41 -13.14 -1.20
N THR A 147 4.53 -14.10 -0.99
CA THR A 147 3.24 -13.89 -0.33
C THR A 147 3.13 -14.80 0.87
N SER A 148 2.57 -14.32 1.96
CA SER A 148 2.33 -15.09 3.18
C SER A 148 0.91 -14.83 3.67
N CYS A 149 0.18 -15.90 3.98
CA CYS A 149 -1.13 -15.83 4.61
C CYS A 149 -1.07 -16.51 5.96
N SER A 150 -1.57 -15.86 6.99
CA SER A 150 -1.56 -16.32 8.38
C SER A 150 -2.95 -16.26 8.98
N GLY A 151 -3.38 -17.33 9.64
CA GLY A 151 -4.69 -17.42 10.28
C GLY A 151 -5.33 -18.79 10.11
N ARG A 152 -6.66 -18.84 10.27
CA ARG A 152 -7.46 -20.07 10.09
C ARG A 152 -7.72 -20.31 8.59
N LEU A 153 -6.68 -20.77 7.89
CA LEU A 153 -6.72 -21.01 6.45
C LEU A 153 -7.69 -22.14 6.08
N GLY A 154 -8.66 -21.83 5.24
CA GLY A 154 -9.70 -22.78 4.83
C GLY A 154 -10.67 -23.17 5.93
N GLY A 155 -10.77 -22.41 7.02
CA GLY A 155 -11.65 -22.71 8.16
C GLY A 155 -11.08 -23.73 9.15
N ALA A 156 -9.79 -24.05 9.08
CA ALA A 156 -9.13 -24.95 10.03
C ALA A 156 -9.21 -24.41 11.47
N ASP A 157 -9.35 -25.32 12.46
CA ASP A 157 -9.43 -24.91 13.86
C ASP A 157 -8.11 -24.33 14.38
N MET A 158 -7.00 -24.90 13.96
CA MET A 158 -5.67 -24.39 14.28
C MET A 158 -5.20 -23.42 13.21
N ALA A 159 -4.81 -22.23 13.64
CA ALA A 159 -4.20 -21.24 12.76
C ALA A 159 -2.82 -21.71 12.30
N ARG A 160 -2.49 -21.44 11.05
CA ARG A 160 -1.17 -21.68 10.47
C ARG A 160 -0.77 -20.58 9.52
N THR A 161 0.51 -20.54 9.22
CA THR A 161 1.08 -19.62 8.22
C THR A 161 1.55 -20.43 7.02
N GLU A 162 1.08 -20.04 5.85
CA GLU A 162 1.50 -20.60 4.56
C GLU A 162 2.14 -19.47 3.75
N PHE A 163 3.24 -19.77 3.07
CA PHE A 163 3.90 -18.80 2.20
C PHE A 163 4.27 -19.45 0.87
N TYR A 164 4.26 -18.62 -0.16
CA TYR A 164 4.74 -18.99 -1.50
C TYR A 164 5.66 -17.89 -1.99
N SER A 165 6.69 -18.28 -2.73
CA SER A 165 7.63 -17.34 -3.36
C SER A 165 7.87 -17.76 -4.80
N GLU A 166 8.06 -16.78 -5.68
CA GLU A 166 8.40 -16.95 -7.07
C GLU A 166 9.42 -15.88 -7.46
N GLY A 167 10.47 -16.30 -8.20
CA GLY A 167 11.59 -15.43 -8.53
C GLY A 167 12.57 -15.26 -7.38
N ASN A 168 13.42 -14.24 -7.47
CA ASN A 168 14.44 -13.92 -6.46
C ASN A 168 13.98 -12.78 -5.57
N ILE A 169 14.12 -12.92 -4.23
CA ILE A 169 13.76 -11.89 -3.26
C ILE A 169 14.86 -11.78 -2.22
N PRO A 170 15.85 -10.93 -2.46
CA PRO A 170 16.99 -10.77 -1.58
C PRO A 170 16.63 -9.86 -0.40
N LEU A 171 15.97 -10.38 0.63
CA LEU A 171 15.53 -9.60 1.80
C LEU A 171 16.69 -9.02 2.63
N GLN A 172 17.88 -9.59 2.51
CA GLN A 172 19.07 -9.11 3.25
C GLN A 172 19.84 -8.01 2.52
N THR A 173 19.54 -7.78 1.24
CA THR A 173 20.29 -6.83 0.41
C THR A 173 19.69 -5.43 0.57
N LEU A 174 20.42 -4.51 1.22
CA LEU A 174 19.97 -3.14 1.47
C LEU A 174 19.70 -2.31 0.21
N ARG A 175 20.38 -2.61 -0.89
CA ARG A 175 20.19 -1.95 -2.19
C ARG A 175 18.98 -2.50 -2.99
N ALA A 176 18.33 -3.55 -2.50
CA ALA A 176 17.17 -4.13 -3.16
C ALA A 176 15.93 -3.23 -2.98
N ASP A 177 15.25 -2.92 -4.08
CA ASP A 177 13.98 -2.19 -4.08
C ASP A 177 12.86 -3.22 -3.86
N ILE A 178 12.50 -3.41 -2.59
CA ILE A 178 11.45 -4.33 -2.17
C ILE A 178 10.29 -3.53 -1.61
N ASP A 179 9.14 -3.64 -2.27
CA ASP A 179 7.90 -3.06 -1.79
C ASP A 179 7.19 -4.06 -0.88
N TYR A 180 6.61 -3.56 0.22
CA TYR A 180 5.91 -4.35 1.22
C TYR A 180 4.45 -3.92 1.35
N GLY A 181 3.56 -4.90 1.35
CA GLY A 181 2.13 -4.68 1.56
C GLY A 181 1.56 -5.60 2.64
N PHE A 182 0.62 -5.05 3.40
CA PHE A 182 -0.13 -5.77 4.43
C PHE A 182 -1.62 -5.53 4.27
N ALA A 183 -2.40 -6.60 4.32
CA ALA A 183 -3.86 -6.54 4.32
C ALA A 183 -4.46 -7.59 5.25
N GLU A 184 -5.65 -7.31 5.76
CA GLU A 184 -6.45 -8.24 6.56
C GLU A 184 -7.70 -8.65 5.79
N ALA A 185 -7.95 -9.94 5.68
CA ALA A 185 -9.20 -10.49 5.15
C ALA A 185 -10.16 -10.84 6.30
N ASN A 186 -11.35 -10.29 6.29
CA ASN A 186 -12.39 -10.60 7.27
C ASN A 186 -13.20 -11.80 6.80
N THR A 187 -12.87 -12.98 7.31
CA THR A 187 -13.59 -14.21 6.97
C THR A 187 -14.58 -14.59 8.08
N THR A 188 -15.52 -15.48 7.77
CA THR A 188 -16.50 -16.00 8.74
C THR A 188 -15.86 -16.72 9.94
N TYR A 189 -14.63 -17.21 9.78
CA TYR A 189 -13.88 -17.91 10.84
C TYR A 189 -12.87 -17.02 11.57
N GLY A 190 -12.81 -15.74 11.25
CA GLY A 190 -11.90 -14.77 11.83
C GLY A 190 -11.07 -14.02 10.79
N LYS A 191 -10.12 -13.22 11.24
CA LYS A 191 -9.23 -12.46 10.37
C LYS A 191 -8.07 -13.31 9.88
N ILE A 192 -7.74 -13.17 8.61
CA ILE A 192 -6.54 -13.73 7.99
C ILE A 192 -5.63 -12.58 7.60
N GLY A 193 -4.41 -12.57 8.12
CA GLY A 193 -3.39 -11.60 7.75
C GLY A 193 -2.69 -12.01 6.45
N VAL A 194 -2.60 -11.09 5.50
CA VAL A 194 -1.88 -11.28 4.24
C VAL A 194 -0.69 -10.32 4.21
N LYS A 195 0.50 -10.85 3.95
CA LYS A 195 1.73 -10.06 3.76
C LYS A 195 2.29 -10.35 2.38
N THR A 196 2.72 -9.32 1.68
CA THR A 196 3.34 -9.44 0.36
C THR A 196 4.64 -8.65 0.30
N TRP A 197 5.62 -9.20 -0.39
CA TRP A 197 6.89 -8.56 -0.71
C TRP A 197 7.07 -8.66 -2.22
N VAL A 198 7.25 -7.55 -2.89
CA VAL A 198 7.47 -7.47 -4.34
C VAL A 198 8.84 -6.86 -4.60
N TYR A 199 9.68 -7.59 -5.30
CA TYR A 199 11.03 -7.14 -5.66
C TYR A 199 11.05 -6.55 -7.06
N HIS A 200 11.45 -5.29 -7.17
CA HIS A 200 11.54 -4.55 -8.43
C HIS A 200 12.94 -4.56 -9.04
N GLY A 201 13.96 -4.79 -8.25
CA GLY A 201 15.35 -4.79 -8.67
C GLY A 201 16.26 -4.09 -7.68
N GLU A 202 17.49 -3.80 -8.10
CA GLU A 202 18.46 -3.10 -7.27
C GLU A 202 18.51 -1.61 -7.62
N VAL A 203 18.65 -0.77 -6.60
CA VAL A 203 18.89 0.66 -6.73
C VAL A 203 20.35 0.92 -6.42
N LEU A 204 21.11 1.27 -7.45
CA LEU A 204 22.53 1.59 -7.30
C LEU A 204 22.72 3.11 -7.18
N PRO A 205 23.56 3.61 -6.27
CA PRO A 205 23.88 5.02 -6.22
C PRO A 205 24.68 5.42 -7.47
N THR A 206 24.17 6.34 -8.25
CA THR A 206 24.89 6.95 -9.36
C THR A 206 25.80 8.06 -8.83
N LYS A 207 27.06 8.10 -9.30
CA LYS A 207 27.98 9.23 -9.04
C LYS A 207 27.33 10.51 -9.58
N GLY A 208 26.69 11.29 -8.72
CA GLY A 208 25.98 12.52 -9.10
C GLY A 208 24.63 12.73 -8.45
N GLY A 209 24.26 11.97 -7.42
CA GLY A 209 23.10 12.29 -6.56
C GLY A 209 21.70 12.00 -7.17
N LYS A 210 21.61 11.33 -8.32
CA LYS A 210 20.35 10.83 -8.85
C LYS A 210 20.36 9.29 -8.81
N THR A 211 19.43 8.70 -8.08
CA THR A 211 19.22 7.25 -8.05
C THR A 211 18.69 6.77 -9.40
N ALA A 212 19.51 6.04 -10.17
CA ALA A 212 19.06 5.38 -11.39
C ALA A 212 18.56 3.97 -11.04
N LYS A 213 17.33 3.66 -11.42
CA LYS A 213 16.84 2.28 -11.45
C LYS A 213 17.63 1.54 -12.53
N ALA A 214 18.26 0.42 -12.15
CA ALA A 214 18.97 -0.42 -13.11
C ALA A 214 17.96 -0.93 -14.17
N SER A 215 18.04 -0.39 -15.38
CA SER A 215 17.31 -0.93 -16.53
C SER A 215 17.95 -2.26 -16.88
N SER A 216 17.18 -3.34 -16.82
CA SER A 216 17.57 -4.63 -17.34
C SER A 216 17.67 -4.54 -18.88
N LYS A 217 18.85 -4.20 -19.37
CA LYS A 217 19.31 -4.57 -20.71
C LYS A 217 20.17 -5.82 -20.54
N GLU A 218 19.54 -6.97 -20.48
CA GLU A 218 20.20 -8.21 -20.90
C GLU A 218 19.87 -8.39 -22.37
N GLY A 219 20.92 -8.31 -23.17
CA GLY A 219 20.85 -8.48 -24.60
C GLY A 219 20.46 -9.91 -24.95
N SER A 220 19.58 -10.01 -25.89
CA SER A 220 19.48 -11.15 -26.78
C SER A 220 20.73 -11.17 -27.68
N ASP A 221 21.69 -12.01 -27.32
CA ASP A 221 22.66 -12.52 -28.26
C ASP A 221 22.84 -14.02 -28.04
N LYS A 222 22.23 -14.74 -28.86
CA LYS A 222 22.49 -15.99 -29.61
C LYS A 222 21.23 -16.84 -29.73
#